data_9e1b55d2143e4a99e40094339d3a017d
#
_entry.id   9e1b55d2143e4a99e40094339d3a017d
#
_cell.length_a   1.000
_cell.length_b   1.000
_cell.length_c   1.000
_cell.angle_alpha   90.00
_cell.angle_beta   90.00
_cell.angle_gamma   90.00
#
_symmetry.space_group_name_H-M   'P 1'
#
loop_
_entity.id
_entity.type
_entity.pdbx_description
1 polymer ?
#
loop_
_entity_poly.entity_id
_entity_poly.type
_entity_poly.pdbx_seq_one_letter_code
_entity_poly.pdbx_strand_id
1 'polypeptide(L)'
;MNLEGHRGFGTANVEGGTRTGSIKPGNHSLGFMSLYDTMAKATEQRDATKYTDLFHPDYEFVRHQSGTSMNREQMTEMMKMMMANEKVVIRNSRCIYENEDVLVEHSVMDFPDGTTEAVLSVHSLKNGQILRTETGATLIPK
;
A
#
# COMPACT_ATOMS: atom_id res chain seq x y z
N MET A 1 -15.26 4.58 16.97
CA MET A 1 -14.91 4.83 16.15
C MET A 1 -15.17 5.37 15.56
N ASN A 2 -15.29 5.69 15.62
CA ASN A 2 -15.13 6.10 14.48
C ASN A 2 -14.93 6.49 14.11
N LEU A 3 -14.98 6.75 14.62
CA LEU A 3 -14.53 7.14 13.86
C LEU A 3 -14.88 7.86 13.44
N GLU A 4 -15.34 8.38 13.70
CA GLU A 4 -15.27 9.14 12.84
C GLU A 4 -14.99 9.74 12.77
N GLY A 5 -15.28 9.77 13.61
CA GLY A 5 -14.57 10.44 13.15
C GLY A 5 -14.35 10.80 13.05
N HIS A 6 -14.69 11.07 13.64
CA HIS A 6 -14.21 11.54 12.89
C HIS A 6 -14.06 11.89 12.54
N ARG A 7 -14.39 11.92 13.41
CA ARG A 7 -14.01 12.36 12.64
C ARG A 7 -13.42 12.52 12.29
N GLY A 8 -13.80 12.39 12.77
CA GLY A 8 -12.98 12.65 12.03
C GLY A 8 -12.69 12.67 11.72
N PHE A 9 -13.17 12.68 12.26
CA PHE A 9 -12.72 12.60 11.32
C PHE A 9 -12.84 13.00 10.57
N GLY A 10 -13.38 13.10 10.86
CA GLY A 10 -13.16 13.46 9.64
C GLY A 10 -13.37 13.85 8.99
N THR A 11 -13.88 14.44 9.30
CA THR A 11 -13.79 14.82 8.12
C THR A 11 -13.65 15.22 7.54
N ALA A 12 -13.48 14.87 7.98
CA ALA A 12 -13.02 15.13 6.92
C ALA A 12 -13.09 15.45 6.34
N ASN A 13 -13.31 15.80 6.80
CA ASN A 13 -13.08 16.01 5.61
C ASN A 13 -12.91 16.21 5.14
N VAL A 14 -13.02 16.00 5.65
CA VAL A 14 -12.54 16.03 4.56
C VAL A 14 -12.58 16.46 3.79
N GLU A 15 -12.50 16.49 4.35
CA GLU A 15 -12.08 16.71 3.25
C GLU A 15 -11.65 16.59 2.75
N GLY A 16 -12.61 16.55 3.32
CA GLY A 16 -11.86 16.35 2.50
C GLY A 16 -11.54 16.07 2.17
N GLY A 17 -11.90 15.75 2.56
CA GLY A 17 -11.10 15.46 1.85
C GLY A 17 -10.88 15.19 1.59
N THR A 18 -10.91 14.89 1.89
CA THR A 18 -10.36 14.65 1.13
C THR A 18 -10.12 14.53 0.73
N ARG A 19 -10.07 14.03 1.35
CA ARG A 19 -9.56 13.86 0.61
C ARG A 19 -9.15 13.72 0.14
N THR A 20 -9.42 13.61 0.75
CA THR A 20 -8.76 13.55 -0.09
C THR A 20 -8.38 13.67 -0.43
N GLY A 21 -8.64 13.40 0.14
CA GLY A 21 -7.81 13.58 -0.57
C GLY A 21 -7.52 13.69 -0.72
N SER A 22 -7.54 13.68 -0.40
CA SER A 22 -6.91 13.85 -1.07
C SER A 22 -6.61 14.14 -1.27
N ILE A 23 -6.58 14.20 -0.99
CA ILE A 23 -6.03 14.57 -1.65
C ILE A 23 -5.80 14.89 -2.02
N LYS A 24 -5.66 14.95 -1.86
CA LYS A 24 -5.15 15.25 -2.59
C LYS A 24 -4.91 15.41 -2.90
N PRO A 25 -4.94 15.49 -2.62
CA PRO A 25 -4.39 15.62 -3.35
C PRO A 25 -4.03 15.63 -3.72
N GLY A 26 -3.72 15.61 -3.67
CA GLY A 26 -2.98 15.60 -4.31
C GLY A 26 -2.68 15.63 -4.85
N ASN A 27 -2.37 15.90 -4.87
CA ASN A 27 -1.94 15.99 -5.60
C ASN A 27 -1.97 16.14 -6.36
N HIS A 28 -1.66 16.33 -6.66
CA HIS A 28 -1.61 16.56 -7.52
C HIS A 28 -1.38 17.11 -8.34
N SER A 29 -1.32 16.34 -8.94
CA SER A 29 -1.30 17.55 -9.59
C SER A 29 -0.07 17.99 -10.36
N LEU A 30 0.44 18.83 -10.69
CA LEU A 30 1.70 19.38 -11.21
C LEU A 30 2.53 18.42 -12.08
N GLY A 31 1.92 17.36 -12.61
CA GLY A 31 2.63 16.40 -13.45
C GLY A 31 3.48 15.39 -12.70
N PHE A 32 3.52 15.46 -11.38
CA PHE A 32 4.24 14.49 -10.56
C PHE A 32 3.34 13.35 -10.17
N MET A 33 3.89 12.15 -10.25
CA MET A 33 3.20 10.99 -9.70
C MET A 33 3.46 10.93 -8.20
N SER A 34 2.43 10.66 -7.43
CA SER A 34 2.60 10.38 -6.01
C SER A 34 3.33 9.06 -5.85
N LEU A 35 3.83 8.79 -4.66
CA LEU A 35 4.45 7.50 -4.38
C LEU A 35 3.45 6.37 -4.60
N TYR A 36 2.20 6.58 -4.16
CA TYR A 36 1.15 5.59 -4.38
C TYR A 36 0.97 5.29 -5.87
N ASP A 37 0.93 6.33 -6.71
CA ASP A 37 0.75 6.14 -8.15
C ASP A 37 1.92 5.34 -8.75
N THR A 38 3.14 5.61 -8.29
CA THR A 38 4.31 4.86 -8.74
C THR A 38 4.22 3.40 -8.34
N MET A 39 3.81 3.12 -7.11
CA MET A 39 3.61 1.76 -6.61
C MET A 39 2.52 1.05 -7.40
N ALA A 40 1.39 1.72 -7.60
CA ALA A 40 0.25 1.13 -8.30
C ALA A 40 0.60 0.80 -9.75
N LYS A 41 1.35 1.68 -10.40
CA LYS A 41 1.77 1.45 -11.77
C LYS A 41 2.75 0.29 -11.88
N ALA A 42 3.69 0.19 -10.94
CA ALA A 42 4.62 -0.93 -10.90
C ALA A 42 3.88 -2.25 -10.72
N THR A 43 2.87 -2.25 -9.85
CA THR A 43 2.03 -3.42 -9.61
C THR A 43 1.23 -3.79 -10.86
N GLU A 44 0.63 -2.81 -11.51
CA GLU A 44 -0.15 -3.03 -12.72
C GLU A 44 0.70 -3.64 -13.84
N GLN A 45 1.92 -3.15 -13.98
CA GLN A 45 2.88 -3.61 -14.99
C GLN A 45 3.59 -4.88 -14.57
N ARG A 46 3.39 -5.32 -13.34
CA ARG A 46 4.09 -6.47 -12.73
C ARG A 46 5.61 -6.30 -12.82
N ASP A 47 6.06 -5.08 -12.54
CA ASP A 47 7.47 -4.70 -12.58
C ASP A 47 8.01 -4.66 -11.16
N ALA A 48 8.55 -5.79 -10.70
CA ALA A 48 9.04 -5.93 -9.33
C ALA A 48 10.17 -4.96 -9.03
N THR A 49 11.09 -4.77 -9.98
CA THR A 49 12.24 -3.88 -9.79
C THR A 49 11.77 -2.45 -9.57
N LYS A 50 10.80 -2.00 -10.37
CA LYS A 50 10.27 -0.64 -10.24
C LYS A 50 9.64 -0.42 -8.86
N TYR A 51 9.03 -1.46 -8.31
CA TYR A 51 8.45 -1.39 -6.98
C TYR A 51 9.53 -1.41 -5.89
N THR A 52 10.45 -2.36 -5.97
CA THR A 52 11.45 -2.56 -4.92
C THR A 52 12.52 -1.48 -4.90
N ASP A 53 12.70 -0.76 -6.01
CA ASP A 53 13.59 0.41 -6.03
C ASP A 53 13.08 1.52 -5.10
N LEU A 54 11.82 1.47 -4.69
CA LEU A 54 11.25 2.45 -3.76
C LEU A 54 11.61 2.15 -2.31
N PHE A 55 12.17 0.98 -2.02
CA PHE A 55 12.51 0.57 -0.65
C PHE A 55 13.76 1.28 -0.16
N HIS A 56 13.69 1.79 1.07
CA HIS A 56 14.86 2.29 1.77
C HIS A 56 15.82 1.13 2.06
N PRO A 57 17.15 1.39 2.14
CA PRO A 57 18.11 0.30 2.46
C PRO A 57 17.78 -0.46 3.74
N ASP A 58 17.15 0.20 4.72
CA ASP A 58 16.79 -0.40 6.00
C ASP A 58 15.35 -0.88 6.03
N TYR A 59 14.76 -1.13 4.89
CA TYR A 59 13.35 -1.52 4.77
C TYR A 59 13.01 -2.75 5.59
N GLU A 60 11.82 -2.72 6.21
CA GLU A 60 11.25 -3.85 6.92
C GLU A 60 9.79 -4.04 6.52
N PHE A 61 9.40 -5.27 6.27
CA PHE A 61 8.01 -5.63 6.02
C PHE A 61 7.49 -6.48 7.18
N VAL A 62 6.32 -6.13 7.71
CA VAL A 62 5.68 -6.86 8.81
C VAL A 62 4.31 -7.31 8.36
N ARG A 63 4.09 -8.61 8.35
CA ARG A 63 2.80 -9.20 8.04
C ARG A 63 2.19 -9.74 9.34
N HIS A 64 1.31 -8.96 9.92
CA HIS A 64 0.74 -9.30 11.23
C HIS A 64 -0.10 -10.57 11.19
N GLN A 65 -0.81 -10.81 10.09
CA GLN A 65 -1.68 -11.98 9.96
C GLN A 65 -0.91 -13.29 10.15
N SER A 66 0.31 -13.36 9.67
CA SER A 66 1.14 -14.56 9.77
C SER A 66 2.21 -14.45 10.84
N GLY A 67 2.38 -13.28 11.45
CA GLY A 67 3.41 -13.05 12.44
C GLY A 67 4.82 -13.07 11.86
N THR A 68 4.95 -12.80 10.56
CA THR A 68 6.26 -12.85 9.89
C THR A 68 6.75 -11.45 9.58
N SER A 69 8.08 -11.31 9.49
CA SER A 69 8.70 -10.09 9.00
C SER A 69 9.82 -10.42 8.04
N MET A 70 10.13 -9.46 7.17
CA MET A 70 11.13 -9.63 6.14
C MET A 70 11.96 -8.36 6.03
N ASN A 71 13.27 -8.52 5.76
CA ASN A 71 14.10 -7.37 5.44
C ASN A 71 13.95 -7.02 3.95
N ARG A 72 14.68 -5.99 3.52
CA ARG A 72 14.60 -5.50 2.16
C ARG A 72 14.87 -6.59 1.12
N GLU A 73 15.89 -7.37 1.37
CA GLU A 73 16.33 -8.42 0.45
C GLU A 73 15.28 -9.52 0.31
N GLN A 74 14.75 -9.96 1.45
CA GLN A 74 13.73 -11.00 1.48
C GLN A 74 12.46 -10.53 0.80
N MET A 75 12.04 -9.30 1.07
CA MET A 75 10.82 -8.75 0.45
C MET A 75 11.02 -8.54 -1.05
N THR A 76 12.21 -8.17 -1.48
CA THR A 76 12.52 -8.02 -2.90
C THR A 76 12.30 -9.34 -3.63
N GLU A 77 12.79 -10.44 -3.07
CA GLU A 77 12.60 -11.77 -3.67
C GLU A 77 11.13 -12.17 -3.67
N MET A 78 10.42 -11.88 -2.58
CA MET A 78 8.98 -12.15 -2.49
C MET A 78 8.22 -11.40 -3.57
N MET A 79 8.53 -10.12 -3.78
CA MET A 79 7.86 -9.31 -4.80
C MET A 79 8.09 -9.85 -6.19
N LYS A 80 9.31 -10.29 -6.47
CA LYS A 80 9.61 -10.90 -7.78
C LYS A 80 8.75 -12.14 -8.02
N MET A 81 8.63 -12.99 -7.01
CA MET A 81 7.82 -14.20 -7.12
C MET A 81 6.34 -13.88 -7.29
N MET A 82 5.83 -12.95 -6.52
CA MET A 82 4.41 -12.57 -6.59
C MET A 82 4.06 -11.97 -7.93
N MET A 83 4.88 -11.07 -8.43
CA MET A 83 4.59 -10.39 -9.69
C MET A 83 4.76 -11.32 -10.91
N ALA A 84 5.58 -12.37 -10.78
CA ALA A 84 5.73 -13.35 -11.83
C ALA A 84 4.59 -14.37 -11.85
N ASN A 85 3.80 -14.46 -10.77
CA ASN A 85 2.72 -15.42 -10.66
C ASN A 85 1.39 -14.78 -11.03
N GLU A 86 0.84 -15.16 -12.18
CA GLU A 86 -0.41 -14.57 -12.68
C GLU A 86 -1.62 -14.89 -11.80
N LYS A 87 -1.50 -15.87 -10.92
CA LYS A 87 -2.59 -16.22 -10.00
C LYS A 87 -2.63 -15.29 -8.77
N VAL A 88 -1.58 -14.50 -8.56
CA VAL A 88 -1.61 -13.43 -7.57
C VAL A 88 -2.21 -12.20 -8.23
N VAL A 89 -3.38 -11.78 -7.78
CA VAL A 89 -4.09 -10.65 -8.38
C VAL A 89 -4.38 -9.63 -7.30
N ILE A 90 -3.98 -8.39 -7.54
CA ILE A 90 -4.28 -7.28 -6.65
C ILE A 90 -5.34 -6.42 -7.34
N ARG A 91 -6.46 -6.21 -6.67
CA ARG A 91 -7.58 -5.47 -7.23
C ARG A 91 -8.18 -4.52 -6.23
N ASN A 92 -8.96 -3.57 -6.74
CA ASN A 92 -9.65 -2.58 -5.92
C ASN A 92 -8.68 -1.81 -5.03
N SER A 93 -7.47 -1.58 -5.53
CA SER A 93 -6.45 -0.83 -4.80
C SER A 93 -6.82 0.64 -4.76
N ARG A 94 -6.64 1.24 -3.57
CA ARG A 94 -6.89 2.68 -3.42
C ARG A 94 -5.98 3.24 -2.35
N CYS A 95 -5.60 4.49 -2.53
CA CYS A 95 -4.85 5.22 -1.53
C CYS A 95 -5.86 5.85 -0.57
N ILE A 96 -5.73 5.57 0.72
CA ILE A 96 -6.59 6.14 1.75
C ILE A 96 -6.02 7.47 2.22
N TYR A 97 -4.69 7.53 2.37
CA TYR A 97 -4.02 8.74 2.82
C TYR A 97 -2.55 8.69 2.42
N GLU A 98 -2.01 9.83 2.04
CA GLU A 98 -0.58 9.91 1.72
C GLU A 98 -0.07 11.31 2.06
N ASN A 99 1.07 11.34 2.76
CA ASN A 99 1.86 12.55 2.93
C ASN A 99 3.34 12.15 2.87
N GLU A 100 4.26 13.03 3.25
CA GLU A 100 5.68 12.70 3.13
C GLU A 100 6.17 11.71 4.18
N ASP A 101 5.36 11.43 5.20
CA ASP A 101 5.76 10.54 6.30
C ASP A 101 5.06 9.19 6.27
N VAL A 102 3.87 9.13 5.68
CA VAL A 102 3.07 7.90 5.72
C VAL A 102 2.19 7.77 4.48
N LEU A 103 2.02 6.54 4.04
CA LEU A 103 1.10 6.19 2.96
C LEU A 103 0.25 5.03 3.43
N VAL A 104 -1.07 5.18 3.34
CA VAL A 104 -2.02 4.14 3.74
C VAL A 104 -2.82 3.73 2.53
N GLU A 105 -2.86 2.44 2.24
CA GLU A 105 -3.60 1.92 1.10
C GLU A 105 -4.40 0.68 1.49
N HIS A 106 -5.41 0.40 0.70
CA HIS A 106 -6.24 -0.79 0.87
C HIS A 106 -6.39 -1.47 -0.48
N SER A 107 -6.33 -2.79 -0.47
CA SER A 107 -6.56 -3.57 -1.69
C SER A 107 -7.16 -4.92 -1.33
N VAL A 108 -7.60 -5.64 -2.37
CA VAL A 108 -8.05 -7.01 -2.23
C VAL A 108 -7.08 -7.87 -3.01
N MET A 109 -6.61 -8.95 -2.41
CA MET A 109 -5.62 -9.83 -3.04
C MET A 109 -6.18 -11.23 -3.17
N ASP A 110 -6.08 -11.78 -4.38
CA ASP A 110 -6.38 -13.18 -4.64
C ASP A 110 -5.06 -13.95 -4.70
N PHE A 111 -5.03 -15.10 -4.04
CA PHE A 111 -3.82 -15.92 -3.93
C PHE A 111 -3.95 -17.23 -4.70
N PRO A 112 -2.81 -17.86 -5.05
CA PRO A 112 -2.82 -19.10 -5.85
C PRO A 112 -3.56 -20.26 -5.19
N ASP A 113 -3.66 -20.27 -3.86
CA ASP A 113 -4.38 -21.33 -3.12
C ASP A 113 -5.89 -21.15 -3.16
N GLY A 114 -6.39 -20.13 -3.85
CA GLY A 114 -7.82 -19.86 -3.96
C GLY A 114 -8.37 -18.96 -2.86
N THR A 115 -7.53 -18.51 -1.92
CA THR A 115 -8.01 -17.60 -0.88
C THR A 115 -7.97 -16.15 -1.36
N THR A 116 -8.76 -15.31 -0.72
CA THR A 116 -8.84 -13.88 -1.00
C THR A 116 -8.76 -13.13 0.32
N GLU A 117 -7.98 -12.06 0.35
CA GLU A 117 -7.81 -11.23 1.54
C GLU A 117 -8.07 -9.76 1.24
N ALA A 118 -8.71 -9.08 2.18
CA ALA A 118 -8.74 -7.63 2.19
C ALA A 118 -7.53 -7.17 3.00
N VAL A 119 -6.67 -6.34 2.41
CA VAL A 119 -5.37 -5.98 2.98
C VAL A 119 -5.30 -4.49 3.21
N LEU A 120 -5.01 -4.10 4.45
CA LEU A 120 -4.72 -2.72 4.79
C LEU A 120 -3.21 -2.63 4.99
N SER A 121 -2.56 -1.73 4.24
CA SER A 121 -1.11 -1.55 4.30
C SER A 121 -0.79 -0.14 4.76
N VAL A 122 0.11 -0.03 5.73
CA VAL A 122 0.63 1.24 6.20
C VAL A 122 2.13 1.27 5.92
N HIS A 123 2.55 2.24 5.12
CA HIS A 123 3.95 2.42 4.75
C HIS A 123 4.49 3.64 5.45
N SER A 124 5.54 3.45 6.26
CA SER A 124 6.27 4.57 6.84
C SER A 124 7.34 5.01 5.86
N LEU A 125 7.43 6.32 5.62
CA LEU A 125 8.31 6.85 4.57
C LEU A 125 9.48 7.61 5.19
N LYS A 126 10.60 7.59 4.49
CA LYS A 126 11.78 8.35 4.88
C LYS A 126 12.50 8.80 3.61
N ASN A 127 12.66 10.11 3.46
CA ASN A 127 13.36 10.71 2.30
C ASN A 127 12.79 10.20 0.97
N GLY A 128 11.46 10.08 0.89
CA GLY A 128 10.79 9.67 -0.32
C GLY A 128 10.84 8.18 -0.61
N GLN A 129 11.38 7.38 0.32
CA GLN A 129 11.48 5.94 0.18
C GLN A 129 10.63 5.23 1.23
N ILE A 130 10.27 4.00 0.95
CA ILE A 130 9.46 3.20 1.88
C ILE A 130 10.40 2.56 2.90
N LEU A 131 10.29 2.98 4.15
CA LEU A 131 11.14 2.47 5.23
C LEU A 131 10.55 1.22 5.87
N ARG A 132 9.23 1.18 6.02
CA ARG A 132 8.57 0.06 6.70
C ARG A 132 7.15 -0.10 6.16
N THR A 133 6.75 -1.33 5.96
CA THR A 133 5.38 -1.66 5.59
C THR A 133 4.81 -2.58 6.65
N GLU A 134 3.61 -2.25 7.15
CA GLU A 134 2.87 -3.13 8.03
C GLU A 134 1.53 -3.43 7.39
N THR A 135 1.15 -4.70 7.39
CA THR A 135 -0.13 -5.10 6.82
C THR A 135 -1.00 -5.78 7.86
N GLY A 136 -2.28 -5.46 7.81
CA GLY A 136 -3.34 -6.21 8.46
C GLY A 136 -4.23 -6.76 7.37
N ALA A 137 -4.63 -8.02 7.48
CA ALA A 137 -5.40 -8.65 6.44
C ALA A 137 -6.57 -9.42 7.04
N THR A 138 -7.69 -9.40 6.33
CA THR A 138 -8.90 -10.13 6.70
C THR A 138 -9.23 -11.10 5.57
N LEU A 139 -9.36 -12.37 5.92
CA LEU A 139 -9.76 -13.38 4.96
C LEU A 139 -11.21 -13.13 4.53
N ILE A 140 -11.44 -13.10 3.23
CA ILE A 140 -12.79 -12.92 2.69
C ILE A 140 -13.35 -14.31 2.41
N PRO A 141 -14.46 -14.69 3.07
CA PRO A 141 -15.05 -16.01 2.83
C PRO A 141 -15.65 -16.08 1.45
N LYS A 142 -15.66 -17.25 0.90
CA LYS A 142 -16.24 -17.54 -0.42
C LYS A 142 -17.58 -18.19 -0.32
#